data_893d98578d1bdd13282fdd3a9c27a211
#
_entry.id   893d98578d1bdd13282fdd3a9c27a211
#
_cell.length_a   1.000
_cell.length_b   1.000
_cell.length_c   1.000
_cell.angle_alpha   90.00
_cell.angle_beta   90.00
_cell.angle_gamma   90.00
#
_symmetry.space_group_name_H-M   'P 1'
#
loop_
_entity.id
_entity.type
_entity.pdbx_description
1 polymer ?
#
loop_
_entity_poly.entity_id
_entity_poly.type
_entity_poly.pdbx_seq_one_letter_code
_entity_poly.pdbx_strand_id
1 'polypeptide(L)'
;VHVVTNFRPPLKDASDTFLSFEEMTTFFHEFGHAVHNIFSDVPHYSLSQDSVAWDFIETPSQMMEEFLEDYKIIQQLSSKESTQESIPQEIFNKVIASSKIISGYNWSRQVALGKMDLSYYDRNVELPDLSDQEVSKLSDEALSNYWLPVPDDTSMVTRFQHIISGGYSAGYYLSLIHI
;
A
#
# COMPACT_ATOMS: atom_id res chain seq x y z
N VAL A 1 3.00 19.97 -7.05
CA VAL A 1 2.84 18.65 -6.42
C VAL A 1 2.80 18.83 -4.91
N HIS A 2 1.89 18.16 -4.23
CA HIS A 2 1.81 18.11 -2.78
C HIS A 2 1.86 16.64 -2.34
N VAL A 3 2.72 16.32 -1.38
CA VAL A 3 2.76 15.02 -0.71
C VAL A 3 2.08 15.20 0.65
N VAL A 4 1.04 14.42 0.91
CA VAL A 4 0.28 14.48 2.17
C VAL A 4 0.25 13.08 2.78
N THR A 5 0.78 12.96 4.00
CA THR A 5 0.82 11.71 4.74
C THR A 5 0.16 11.89 6.11
N ASN A 6 -0.39 10.81 6.65
CA ASN A 6 -1.05 10.82 7.96
C ASN A 6 -0.17 10.11 8.99
N PHE A 7 0.90 10.77 9.44
CA PHE A 7 1.80 10.22 10.44
C PHE A 7 1.32 10.49 11.86
N ARG A 8 1.81 9.68 12.79
CA ARG A 8 1.54 9.88 14.20
C ARG A 8 2.14 11.21 14.69
N PRO A 9 1.44 11.94 15.55
CA PRO A 9 1.99 13.14 16.14
C PRO A 9 3.21 12.81 16.99
N PRO A 10 4.15 13.77 17.18
CA PRO A 10 5.26 13.60 18.10
C PRO A 10 4.77 13.24 19.51
N LEU A 11 5.55 12.43 20.22
CA LEU A 11 5.28 12.17 21.62
C LEU A 11 5.32 13.49 22.41
N LYS A 12 4.45 13.61 23.41
CA LYS A 12 4.46 14.79 24.28
C LYS A 12 5.87 14.98 24.85
N ASP A 13 6.36 16.20 24.78
CA ASP A 13 7.67 16.61 25.26
C ASP A 13 8.90 16.06 24.46
N ALA A 14 8.67 15.45 23.29
CA ALA A 14 9.77 15.08 22.40
C ALA A 14 10.22 16.27 21.54
N SER A 15 11.51 16.54 21.51
CA SER A 15 12.12 17.54 20.63
C SER A 15 12.16 17.06 19.16
N ASP A 16 12.19 15.72 18.99
CA ASP A 16 12.36 15.07 17.69
C ASP A 16 11.16 14.17 17.42
N THR A 17 10.74 14.12 16.15
CA THR A 17 9.72 13.17 15.67
C THR A 17 10.41 12.10 14.85
N PHE A 18 10.24 10.84 15.25
CA PHE A 18 10.78 9.70 14.54
C PHE A 18 9.64 8.96 13.83
N LEU A 19 9.86 8.66 12.55
CA LEU A 19 8.98 7.79 11.79
C LEU A 19 9.33 6.32 12.07
N SER A 20 8.31 5.47 12.14
CA SER A 20 8.51 4.03 12.08
C SER A 20 9.00 3.63 10.68
N PHE A 21 9.51 2.40 10.53
CA PHE A 21 9.92 1.89 9.22
C PHE A 21 8.74 1.89 8.23
N GLU A 22 7.54 1.50 8.69
CA GLU A 22 6.31 1.52 7.90
C GLU A 22 5.90 2.94 7.47
N GLU A 23 5.96 3.92 8.38
CA GLU A 23 5.69 5.33 8.04
C GLU A 23 6.70 5.88 7.04
N MET A 24 7.96 5.44 7.13
CA MET A 24 9.00 5.78 6.16
C MET A 24 8.73 5.15 4.79
N THR A 25 8.29 3.89 4.75
CA THR A 25 7.87 3.22 3.52
C THR A 25 6.73 3.99 2.86
N THR A 26 5.69 4.35 3.63
CA THR A 26 4.60 5.20 3.13
C THR A 26 5.10 6.53 2.57
N PHE A 27 6.02 7.20 3.26
CA PHE A 27 6.58 8.46 2.77
C PHE A 27 7.32 8.29 1.44
N PHE A 28 8.14 7.26 1.31
CA PHE A 28 8.87 6.98 0.07
C PHE A 28 7.94 6.59 -1.06
N HIS A 29 6.88 5.84 -0.79
CA HIS A 29 5.82 5.51 -1.72
C HIS A 29 5.17 6.78 -2.30
N GLU A 30 4.64 7.63 -1.45
CA GLU A 30 4.00 8.89 -1.87
C GLU A 30 4.99 9.83 -2.57
N PHE A 31 6.24 9.84 -2.13
CA PHE A 31 7.30 10.59 -2.78
C PHE A 31 7.61 10.04 -4.18
N GLY A 32 7.48 8.74 -4.40
CA GLY A 32 7.60 8.11 -5.72
C GLY A 32 6.57 8.64 -6.72
N HIS A 33 5.32 8.79 -6.30
CA HIS A 33 4.29 9.46 -7.11
C HIS A 33 4.65 10.92 -7.41
N ALA A 34 5.16 11.63 -6.42
CA ALA A 34 5.60 13.02 -6.61
C ALA A 34 6.76 13.13 -7.61
N VAL A 35 7.75 12.24 -7.51
CA VAL A 35 8.88 12.16 -8.45
C VAL A 35 8.39 11.87 -9.87
N HIS A 36 7.50 10.89 -10.02
CA HIS A 36 6.90 10.56 -11.31
C HIS A 36 6.20 11.77 -11.94
N ASN A 37 5.46 12.53 -11.14
CA ASN A 37 4.79 13.74 -11.61
C ASN A 37 5.78 14.86 -11.99
N ILE A 38 6.81 15.11 -11.16
CA ILE A 38 7.80 16.18 -11.38
C ILE A 38 8.63 15.92 -12.63
N PHE A 39 8.99 14.65 -12.89
CA PHE A 39 9.80 14.25 -14.04
C PHE A 39 8.98 13.93 -15.29
N SER A 40 7.65 14.03 -15.24
CA SER A 40 6.79 13.84 -16.40
C SER A 40 7.00 14.99 -17.39
N ASP A 41 7.73 14.70 -18.48
CA ASP A 41 7.97 15.64 -19.59
C ASP A 41 7.29 15.10 -20.86
N VAL A 42 5.98 15.30 -20.94
CA VAL A 42 5.12 14.79 -22.02
C VAL A 42 4.41 15.93 -22.74
N PRO A 43 4.24 15.86 -24.07
CA PRO A 43 3.63 16.93 -24.86
C PRO A 43 2.13 17.12 -24.60
N HIS A 44 1.46 16.13 -24.03
CA HIS A 44 0.02 16.13 -23.77
C HIS A 44 -0.29 15.73 -22.33
N TYR A 45 -1.14 16.48 -21.67
CA TYR A 45 -1.59 16.17 -20.29
C TYR A 45 -2.19 14.76 -20.16
N SER A 46 -2.90 14.28 -21.16
CA SER A 46 -3.47 12.92 -21.18
C SER A 46 -2.43 11.79 -21.17
N LEU A 47 -1.14 12.11 -21.24
CA LEU A 47 -0.02 11.15 -21.11
C LEU A 47 0.80 11.41 -19.84
N SER A 48 0.40 12.38 -19.00
CA SER A 48 1.08 12.68 -17.75
C SER A 48 0.83 11.61 -16.68
N GLN A 49 1.54 11.70 -15.59
CA GLN A 49 1.43 10.76 -14.45
C GLN A 49 -0.02 10.55 -13.99
N ASP A 50 -0.86 11.60 -14.01
CA ASP A 50 -2.27 11.52 -13.60
C ASP A 50 -3.16 10.72 -14.59
N SER A 51 -2.62 10.36 -15.75
CA SER A 51 -3.34 9.70 -16.85
C SER A 51 -2.64 8.45 -17.37
N VAL A 52 -1.57 8.00 -16.72
CA VAL A 52 -0.91 6.73 -17.08
C VAL A 52 -1.83 5.55 -16.86
N ALA A 53 -1.56 4.46 -17.57
CA ALA A 53 -2.29 3.22 -17.35
C ALA A 53 -2.18 2.77 -15.88
N TRP A 54 -3.28 2.29 -15.34
CA TRP A 54 -3.40 1.90 -13.93
C TRP A 54 -2.41 0.81 -13.52
N ASP A 55 -2.05 -0.04 -14.45
CA ASP A 55 -1.05 -1.09 -14.28
C ASP A 55 0.40 -0.55 -14.23
N PHE A 56 0.60 0.74 -14.38
CA PHE A 56 1.92 1.38 -14.26
C PHE A 56 2.00 2.40 -13.13
N ILE A 57 0.86 2.88 -12.62
CA ILE A 57 0.82 4.03 -11.70
C ILE A 57 1.62 3.80 -10.40
N GLU A 58 1.66 2.55 -9.90
CA GLU A 58 2.36 2.20 -8.66
C GLU A 58 3.83 1.81 -8.88
N THR A 59 4.28 1.67 -10.12
CA THR A 59 5.69 1.28 -10.39
C THR A 59 6.71 2.26 -9.80
N PRO A 60 6.58 3.59 -9.98
CA PRO A 60 7.53 4.53 -9.41
C PRO A 60 7.44 4.65 -7.88
N SER A 61 6.25 4.53 -7.30
CA SER A 61 6.04 4.58 -5.86
C SER A 61 6.69 3.39 -5.16
N GLN A 62 6.45 2.18 -5.64
CA GLN A 62 7.04 0.95 -5.10
C GLN A 62 8.55 0.87 -5.36
N MET A 63 9.03 1.33 -6.51
CA MET A 63 10.48 1.44 -6.76
C MET A 63 11.16 2.30 -5.70
N MET A 64 10.53 3.36 -5.23
CA MET A 64 11.10 4.21 -4.18
C MET A 64 11.14 3.52 -2.82
N GLU A 65 10.22 2.62 -2.51
CA GLU A 65 10.25 1.82 -1.28
C GLU A 65 11.50 0.93 -1.19
N GLU A 66 11.96 0.37 -2.32
CA GLU A 66 13.14 -0.50 -2.39
C GLU A 66 14.42 0.18 -1.90
N PHE A 67 14.52 1.51 -1.98
CA PHE A 67 15.67 2.25 -1.43
C PHE A 67 15.79 2.08 0.08
N LEU A 68 14.72 1.78 0.79
CA LEU A 68 14.74 1.54 2.23
C LEU A 68 15.33 0.18 2.61
N GLU A 69 15.53 -0.73 1.67
CA GLU A 69 16.26 -1.98 1.88
C GLU A 69 17.80 -1.79 1.82
N ASP A 70 18.30 -0.62 1.39
CA ASP A 70 19.73 -0.33 1.41
C ASP A 70 20.15 0.31 2.75
N TYR A 71 21.00 -0.40 3.50
CA TYR A 71 21.53 0.08 4.78
C TYR A 71 22.22 1.44 4.69
N LYS A 72 22.91 1.74 3.59
CA LYS A 72 23.60 3.04 3.43
C LYS A 72 22.63 4.22 3.40
N ILE A 73 21.48 4.01 2.79
CA ILE A 73 20.42 5.03 2.75
C ILE A 73 19.81 5.18 4.14
N ILE A 74 19.44 4.07 4.78
CA ILE A 74 18.87 4.08 6.13
C ILE A 74 19.85 4.66 7.15
N GLN A 75 21.12 4.41 7.02
CA GLN A 75 22.15 4.98 7.88
C GLN A 75 22.14 6.52 7.83
N GLN A 76 21.95 7.10 6.66
CA GLN A 76 21.89 8.55 6.50
C GLN A 76 20.58 9.11 7.04
N LEU A 77 19.45 8.45 6.77
CA LEU A 77 18.11 8.91 7.18
C LEU A 77 17.86 8.77 8.68
N SER A 78 18.46 7.77 9.33
CA SER A 78 18.24 7.48 10.75
C SER A 78 19.16 8.25 11.70
N SER A 79 20.07 9.07 11.18
CA SER A 79 21.01 9.80 12.05
C SER A 79 20.28 10.88 12.85
N LYS A 80 20.51 10.90 14.17
CA LYS A 80 20.08 11.98 15.04
C LYS A 80 20.93 13.21 14.80
N GLU A 81 20.31 14.36 14.58
CA GLU A 81 21.04 15.63 14.39
C GLU A 81 21.91 15.95 15.61
N SER A 82 21.43 15.67 16.83
CA SER A 82 22.13 15.99 18.08
C SER A 82 23.35 15.12 18.37
N THR A 83 23.34 13.84 17.97
CA THR A 83 24.43 12.89 18.29
C THR A 83 25.13 12.33 17.08
N GLN A 84 24.60 12.54 15.89
CA GLN A 84 25.05 11.91 14.61
C GLN A 84 25.06 10.38 14.67
N GLU A 85 24.37 9.79 15.64
CA GLU A 85 24.20 8.35 15.75
C GLU A 85 23.11 7.88 14.79
N SER A 86 23.44 6.89 13.99
CA SER A 86 22.52 6.21 13.08
C SER A 86 22.13 4.83 13.62
N ILE A 87 21.10 4.23 13.03
CA ILE A 87 20.69 2.87 13.40
C ILE A 87 21.85 1.87 13.18
N PRO A 88 22.15 1.01 14.16
CA PRO A 88 23.15 -0.06 13.97
C PRO A 88 22.69 -1.04 12.89
N GLN A 89 23.64 -1.49 12.06
CA GLN A 89 23.36 -2.42 10.96
C GLN A 89 22.69 -3.73 11.44
N GLU A 90 23.05 -4.20 12.62
CA GLU A 90 22.43 -5.41 13.20
C GLU A 90 20.92 -5.21 13.44
N ILE A 91 20.52 -4.04 13.91
CA ILE A 91 19.10 -3.70 14.14
C ILE A 91 18.38 -3.57 12.79
N PHE A 92 18.98 -2.88 11.83
CA PHE A 92 18.45 -2.78 10.48
C PHE A 92 18.21 -4.16 9.86
N ASN A 93 19.20 -5.06 9.91
CA ASN A 93 19.06 -6.42 9.39
C ASN A 93 17.91 -7.20 10.05
N LYS A 94 17.67 -6.98 11.35
CA LYS A 94 16.53 -7.58 12.06
C LYS A 94 15.19 -7.02 11.58
N VAL A 95 15.11 -5.72 11.31
CA VAL A 95 13.90 -5.09 10.77
C VAL A 95 13.57 -5.68 9.39
N ILE A 96 14.55 -5.73 8.48
CA ILE A 96 14.35 -6.31 7.15
C ILE A 96 14.01 -7.81 7.21
N ALA A 97 14.65 -8.57 8.08
CA ALA A 97 14.32 -9.98 8.26
C ALA A 97 12.90 -10.16 8.81
N SER A 98 12.47 -9.29 9.73
CA SER A 98 11.12 -9.31 10.31
C SER A 98 10.04 -9.01 9.27
N SER A 99 10.26 -8.03 8.38
CA SER A 99 9.29 -7.70 7.32
C SER A 99 9.07 -8.88 6.36
N LYS A 100 10.11 -9.69 6.12
CA LYS A 100 10.03 -10.87 5.25
C LYS A 100 9.32 -12.08 5.85
N ILE A 101 9.21 -12.17 7.17
CA ILE A 101 8.54 -13.30 7.85
C ILE A 101 7.07 -13.42 7.46
N ILE A 102 6.36 -12.29 7.38
CA ILE A 102 4.93 -12.25 7.08
C ILE A 102 4.63 -11.94 5.61
N SER A 103 5.65 -11.84 4.76
CA SER A 103 5.48 -11.47 3.35
C SER A 103 4.50 -12.40 2.62
N GLY A 104 4.62 -13.72 2.82
CA GLY A 104 3.70 -14.69 2.22
C GLY A 104 2.24 -14.46 2.62
N TYR A 105 1.98 -14.10 3.89
CA TYR A 105 0.64 -13.74 4.34
C TYR A 105 0.15 -12.44 3.69
N ASN A 106 1.00 -11.41 3.63
CA ASN A 106 0.65 -10.14 3.00
C ASN A 106 0.31 -10.32 1.52
N TRP A 107 1.06 -11.14 0.81
CA TRP A 107 0.78 -11.52 -0.57
C TRP A 107 -0.56 -12.24 -0.72
N SER A 108 -0.79 -13.27 0.08
CA SER A 108 -2.05 -14.00 0.08
C SER A 108 -3.23 -13.08 0.36
N ARG A 109 -3.07 -12.13 1.27
CA ARG A 109 -4.06 -11.11 1.57
C ARG A 109 -4.37 -10.24 0.36
N GLN A 110 -3.37 -9.75 -0.35
CA GLN A 110 -3.58 -8.94 -1.55
C GLN A 110 -4.27 -9.72 -2.67
N VAL A 111 -3.87 -10.98 -2.89
CA VAL A 111 -4.55 -11.87 -3.84
C VAL A 111 -6.03 -12.07 -3.46
N ALA A 112 -6.32 -12.24 -2.18
CA ALA A 112 -7.70 -12.37 -1.68
C ALA A 112 -8.53 -11.12 -1.98
N LEU A 113 -7.97 -9.93 -1.73
CA LEU A 113 -8.65 -8.66 -2.01
C LEU A 113 -8.89 -8.45 -3.53
N GLY A 114 -7.91 -8.79 -4.38
CA GLY A 114 -8.09 -8.75 -5.83
C GLY A 114 -9.16 -9.72 -6.33
N LYS A 115 -9.20 -10.94 -5.75
CA LYS A 115 -10.26 -11.91 -6.06
C LYS A 115 -11.64 -11.43 -5.60
N MET A 116 -11.71 -10.82 -4.44
CA MET A 116 -12.95 -10.24 -3.93
C MET A 116 -13.45 -9.12 -4.85
N ASP A 117 -12.58 -8.22 -5.26
CA ASP A 117 -12.90 -7.16 -6.22
C ASP A 117 -13.46 -7.76 -7.52
N LEU A 118 -12.74 -8.66 -8.18
CA LEU A 118 -13.21 -9.29 -9.41
C LEU A 118 -14.50 -10.07 -9.21
N SER A 119 -14.73 -10.71 -8.04
CA SER A 119 -15.96 -11.44 -7.78
C SER A 119 -17.21 -10.55 -7.79
N TYR A 120 -17.07 -9.26 -7.54
CA TYR A 120 -18.17 -8.31 -7.60
C TYR A 120 -18.42 -7.78 -9.02
N TYR A 121 -17.37 -7.56 -9.79
CA TYR A 121 -17.45 -6.86 -11.08
C TYR A 121 -17.39 -7.78 -12.31
N ASP A 122 -16.81 -8.98 -12.21
CA ASP A 122 -16.81 -9.98 -13.29
C ASP A 122 -18.09 -10.82 -13.25
N ARG A 123 -19.23 -10.19 -13.55
CA ARG A 123 -20.58 -10.82 -13.46
C ARG A 123 -21.51 -10.32 -14.55
N ASN A 124 -22.50 -11.17 -14.81
CA ASN A 124 -23.64 -10.82 -15.66
C ASN A 124 -24.81 -10.15 -14.88
N VAL A 125 -24.62 -9.89 -13.59
CA VAL A 125 -25.63 -9.30 -12.69
C VAL A 125 -25.02 -8.05 -12.04
N GLU A 126 -25.72 -6.95 -12.02
CA GLU A 126 -25.27 -5.71 -11.41
C GLU A 126 -25.27 -5.81 -9.86
N LEU A 127 -24.30 -5.16 -9.20
CA LEU A 127 -24.19 -5.17 -7.73
C LEU A 127 -25.47 -4.73 -7.00
N PRO A 128 -26.21 -3.71 -7.44
CA PRO A 128 -27.45 -3.28 -6.79
C PRO A 128 -28.54 -4.36 -6.73
N ASP A 129 -28.44 -5.36 -7.58
CA ASP A 129 -29.41 -6.47 -7.63
C ASP A 129 -29.04 -7.62 -6.68
N LEU A 130 -27.93 -7.54 -5.99
CA LEU A 130 -27.49 -8.53 -5.00
C LEU A 130 -28.01 -8.16 -3.61
N SER A 131 -28.49 -9.16 -2.89
CA SER A 131 -28.80 -9.00 -1.47
C SER A 131 -27.53 -8.90 -0.63
N ASP A 132 -27.62 -8.32 0.57
CA ASP A 132 -26.49 -8.24 1.52
C ASP A 132 -25.87 -9.60 1.83
N GLN A 133 -26.69 -10.66 1.86
CA GLN A 133 -26.22 -12.03 2.09
C GLN A 133 -25.39 -12.55 0.91
N GLU A 134 -25.79 -12.27 -0.33
CA GLU A 134 -25.01 -12.64 -1.51
C GLU A 134 -23.70 -11.90 -1.59
N VAL A 135 -23.70 -10.60 -1.27
CA VAL A 135 -22.48 -9.78 -1.20
C VAL A 135 -21.52 -10.33 -0.13
N SER A 136 -22.02 -10.66 1.07
CA SER A 136 -21.20 -11.27 2.13
C SER A 136 -20.64 -12.63 1.72
N LYS A 137 -21.45 -13.48 1.12
CA LYS A 137 -21.03 -14.79 0.65
C LYS A 137 -19.90 -14.72 -0.38
N LEU A 138 -19.95 -13.76 -1.29
CA LEU A 138 -18.89 -13.53 -2.28
C LEU A 138 -17.58 -13.12 -1.63
N SER A 139 -17.65 -12.24 -0.62
CA SER A 139 -16.49 -11.88 0.21
C SER A 139 -15.89 -13.12 0.86
N ASP A 140 -16.71 -13.93 1.54
CA ASP A 140 -16.25 -15.08 2.29
C ASP A 140 -15.62 -16.13 1.38
N GLU A 141 -16.21 -16.39 0.22
CA GLU A 141 -15.67 -17.30 -0.78
C GLU A 141 -14.33 -16.82 -1.35
N ALA A 142 -14.19 -15.53 -1.62
CA ALA A 142 -12.96 -14.95 -2.13
C ALA A 142 -11.83 -14.97 -1.08
N LEU A 143 -12.16 -14.73 0.18
CA LEU A 143 -11.20 -14.62 1.28
C LEU A 143 -10.80 -15.98 1.87
N SER A 144 -11.70 -16.99 1.85
CA SER A 144 -11.56 -18.25 2.58
C SER A 144 -10.26 -19.01 2.35
N ASN A 145 -9.66 -18.91 1.17
CA ASN A 145 -8.45 -19.65 0.81
C ASN A 145 -7.14 -18.88 1.05
N TYR A 146 -7.22 -17.57 1.32
CA TYR A 146 -6.07 -16.68 1.30
C TYR A 146 -5.95 -15.81 2.55
N TRP A 147 -6.95 -15.83 3.40
CA TRP A 147 -7.05 -14.98 4.57
C TRP A 147 -7.24 -15.78 5.85
N LEU A 148 -6.81 -15.23 6.96
CA LEU A 148 -7.16 -15.76 8.27
C LEU A 148 -8.69 -15.64 8.49
N PRO A 149 -9.31 -16.56 9.24
CA PRO A 149 -10.74 -16.49 9.53
C PRO A 149 -11.14 -15.10 10.03
N VAL A 150 -12.13 -14.51 9.37
CA VAL A 150 -12.71 -13.23 9.78
C VAL A 150 -13.84 -13.54 10.78
N PRO A 151 -13.99 -12.81 11.89
CA PRO A 151 -15.11 -12.99 12.79
C PRO A 151 -16.45 -12.84 12.07
N ASP A 152 -17.44 -13.67 12.42
CA ASP A 152 -18.74 -13.74 11.74
C ASP A 152 -19.54 -12.43 11.71
N ASP A 153 -19.23 -11.51 12.62
CA ASP A 153 -19.85 -10.21 12.74
C ASP A 153 -19.18 -9.10 11.92
N THR A 154 -18.15 -9.44 11.14
CA THR A 154 -17.39 -8.48 10.34
C THR A 154 -17.57 -8.73 8.86
N SER A 155 -17.94 -7.68 8.12
CA SER A 155 -17.95 -7.70 6.65
C SER A 155 -16.72 -6.98 6.11
N MET A 156 -15.90 -7.67 5.32
CA MET A 156 -14.71 -7.06 4.72
C MET A 156 -15.08 -6.03 3.64
N VAL A 157 -16.16 -6.25 2.92
CA VAL A 157 -16.61 -5.34 1.85
C VAL A 157 -16.87 -3.92 2.37
N THR A 158 -17.46 -3.79 3.56
CA THR A 158 -17.78 -2.47 4.14
C THR A 158 -16.54 -1.69 4.59
N ARG A 159 -15.40 -2.35 4.70
CA ARG A 159 -14.10 -1.78 5.12
C ARG A 159 -13.16 -1.53 3.94
N PHE A 160 -13.47 -2.10 2.79
CA PHE A 160 -12.61 -2.03 1.61
C PHE A 160 -13.00 -0.86 0.71
N GLN A 161 -12.71 0.35 1.18
CA GLN A 161 -13.07 1.59 0.49
C GLN A 161 -12.45 1.71 -0.91
N HIS A 162 -11.28 1.11 -1.15
CA HIS A 162 -10.58 1.18 -2.44
C HIS A 162 -11.46 0.78 -3.61
N ILE A 163 -12.22 -0.32 -3.49
CA ILE A 163 -13.07 -0.82 -4.57
C ILE A 163 -14.49 -0.21 -4.56
N ILE A 164 -14.92 0.39 -3.45
CA ILE A 164 -16.27 0.95 -3.33
C ILE A 164 -16.30 2.45 -3.69
N SER A 165 -15.33 3.22 -3.21
CA SER A 165 -15.28 4.67 -3.40
C SER A 165 -13.93 5.21 -3.86
N GLY A 166 -12.89 4.38 -3.84
CA GLY A 166 -11.52 4.77 -4.16
C GLY A 166 -11.16 4.75 -5.64
N GLY A 167 -12.09 4.32 -6.51
CA GLY A 167 -11.84 4.27 -7.96
C GLY A 167 -11.11 3.02 -8.45
N TYR A 168 -10.81 2.04 -7.58
CA TYR A 168 -10.10 0.79 -7.92
C TYR A 168 -11.04 -0.37 -8.28
N SER A 169 -12.31 -0.11 -8.54
CA SER A 169 -13.31 -1.13 -8.92
C SER A 169 -12.87 -1.91 -10.15
N ALA A 170 -12.90 -3.23 -10.06
CA ALA A 170 -12.41 -4.17 -11.08
C ALA A 170 -10.91 -4.02 -11.45
N GLY A 171 -10.19 -3.20 -10.70
CA GLY A 171 -8.79 -2.86 -10.96
C GLY A 171 -7.83 -3.10 -9.80
N TYR A 172 -8.32 -3.57 -8.65
CA TYR A 172 -7.46 -3.75 -7.47
C TYR A 172 -6.34 -4.77 -7.68
N TYR A 173 -6.53 -5.78 -8.54
CA TYR A 173 -5.48 -6.74 -8.90
C TYR A 173 -4.25 -6.07 -9.55
N LEU A 174 -4.40 -4.86 -10.10
CA LEU A 174 -3.30 -4.11 -10.71
C LEU A 174 -2.25 -3.71 -9.66
N SER A 175 -2.64 -3.51 -8.42
CA SER A 175 -1.72 -3.32 -7.30
C SER A 175 -0.85 -4.57 -7.02
N LEU A 176 -1.22 -5.73 -7.56
CA LEU A 176 -0.46 -6.99 -7.44
C LEU A 176 0.59 -7.19 -8.53
N ILE A 177 0.44 -6.50 -9.67
CA ILE A 177 1.32 -6.72 -10.84
C ILE A 177 2.70 -6.10 -10.60
N HIS A 178 2.81 -5.19 -9.63
CA HIS A 178 4.00 -4.36 -9.40
C HIS A 178 4.78 -4.69 -8.13
N ILE A 179 4.43 -5.78 -7.46
CA ILE A 179 5.13 -6.19 -6.23
C ILE A 179 6.17 -7.26 -6.50
#